data_0c6ea8317f2b2108379019e6899210f1
#
_entry.id   0c6ea8317f2b2108379019e6899210f1
#
_cell.length_a   1.000
_cell.length_b   1.000
_cell.length_c   1.000
_cell.angle_alpha   90.00
_cell.angle_beta   90.00
_cell.angle_gamma   90.00
#
_symmetry.space_group_name_H-M   'P 1'
#
loop_
_entity.id
_entity.type
_entity.pdbx_description
1 polymer ?
#
loop_
_entity_poly.entity_id
_entity_poly.type
_entity_poly.pdbx_seq_one_letter_code
_entity_poly.pdbx_strand_id
1 'polypeptide(L)'
;MQKLFILLFLLASVSAFSQSKPRESLDPTVSEIWDLKPVKVTPGKNPGEAPSDAIIIFDGKDLSNFSALDGSAAKWEVKDGALTVTKGLGDIKTKKQFGDMQLHIEWRAPDVIVGEGQGRGNSGIFLQERYELQVLDSYESVTYSNGQAGSIYKQSIPLVNATRKAGEWQVYYVIYTAPVFSENGRVTSTAKITVLHNGVLVQNGTAIWGPTEYKGLPVYQSHGKASIKLQDHGNPVSFRNIWVREL
;
A
#
# COMPACT_ATOMS: atom_id res chain seq x y z
N MET A 1 30.47 75.76 -25.90
CA MET A 1 29.72 75.47 -24.65
C MET A 1 28.48 74.65 -25.04
N GLN A 2 28.55 73.35 -24.96
CA GLN A 2 27.48 72.42 -25.26
C GLN A 2 26.69 72.18 -23.99
N LYS A 3 25.39 72.48 -23.95
CA LYS A 3 24.49 72.20 -22.82
C LYS A 3 23.95 70.79 -23.00
N LEU A 4 24.34 69.92 -22.09
CA LEU A 4 23.83 68.54 -22.00
C LEU A 4 22.48 68.56 -21.27
N PHE A 5 21.38 68.23 -21.97
CA PHE A 5 20.05 68.01 -21.38
C PHE A 5 19.96 66.54 -20.89
N ILE A 6 19.95 66.33 -19.57
CA ILE A 6 19.68 65.03 -18.99
C ILE A 6 18.16 64.90 -18.85
N LEU A 7 17.56 64.00 -19.62
CA LEU A 7 16.14 63.66 -19.56
C LEU A 7 15.97 62.56 -18.50
N LEU A 8 15.41 62.90 -17.36
CA LEU A 8 15.08 61.95 -16.27
C LEU A 8 13.75 61.27 -16.62
N PHE A 9 13.80 59.97 -17.03
CA PHE A 9 12.62 59.14 -17.14
C PHE A 9 12.24 58.64 -15.75
N LEU A 10 11.15 59.20 -15.19
CA LEU A 10 10.47 58.61 -14.01
C LEU A 10 9.67 57.36 -14.48
N LEU A 11 10.16 56.17 -14.20
CA LEU A 11 9.36 54.94 -14.31
C LEU A 11 8.39 54.89 -13.12
N ALA A 12 7.15 55.26 -13.35
CA ALA A 12 6.07 54.97 -12.42
C ALA A 12 5.68 53.51 -12.53
N SER A 13 6.13 52.67 -11.58
CA SER A 13 5.67 51.31 -11.45
C SER A 13 4.23 51.30 -10.94
N VAL A 14 3.28 51.11 -11.86
CA VAL A 14 1.86 50.87 -11.52
C VAL A 14 1.78 49.44 -10.98
N SER A 15 1.79 49.27 -9.69
CA SER A 15 1.42 48.00 -9.05
C SER A 15 -0.07 47.77 -9.29
N ALA A 16 -0.41 47.00 -10.31
CA ALA A 16 -1.76 46.53 -10.51
C ALA A 16 -2.07 45.52 -9.39
N PHE A 17 -2.64 46.00 -8.29
CA PHE A 17 -3.32 45.13 -7.36
C PHE A 17 -4.53 44.56 -8.12
N SER A 18 -4.44 43.30 -8.52
CA SER A 18 -5.59 42.51 -8.94
C SER A 18 -6.53 42.42 -7.72
N GLN A 19 -7.47 43.36 -7.59
CA GLN A 19 -8.58 43.19 -6.70
C GLN A 19 -9.41 42.02 -7.25
N SER A 20 -9.27 40.85 -6.62
CA SER A 20 -10.25 39.79 -6.83
C SER A 20 -11.62 40.38 -6.51
N LYS A 21 -12.51 40.38 -7.49
CA LYS A 21 -13.90 40.79 -7.25
C LYS A 21 -14.39 40.06 -6.00
N PRO A 22 -15.14 40.75 -5.09
CA PRO A 22 -15.79 40.07 -4.00
C PRO A 22 -16.56 38.89 -4.59
N ARG A 23 -16.34 37.68 -4.03
CA ARG A 23 -17.09 36.51 -4.42
C ARG A 23 -18.54 36.85 -4.23
N GLU A 24 -19.32 37.03 -5.31
CA GLU A 24 -20.77 37.15 -5.21
C GLU A 24 -21.23 36.01 -4.32
N SER A 25 -22.13 36.28 -3.37
CA SER A 25 -22.70 35.23 -2.53
C SER A 25 -23.55 34.33 -3.42
N LEU A 26 -22.88 33.27 -3.97
CA LEU A 26 -23.59 32.28 -4.73
C LEU A 26 -24.51 31.50 -3.80
N ASP A 27 -25.70 31.17 -4.29
CA ASP A 27 -26.63 30.28 -3.62
C ASP A 27 -25.85 29.00 -3.20
N PRO A 28 -25.86 28.62 -1.91
CA PRO A 28 -25.13 27.45 -1.43
C PRO A 28 -25.53 26.16 -2.15
N THR A 29 -26.71 26.08 -2.74
CA THR A 29 -27.21 24.91 -3.47
C THR A 29 -26.48 24.66 -4.80
N VAL A 30 -25.76 25.65 -5.35
CA VAL A 30 -25.03 25.54 -6.63
C VAL A 30 -23.99 24.41 -6.64
N SER A 31 -23.43 24.07 -5.47
CA SER A 31 -22.46 22.97 -5.32
C SER A 31 -23.05 21.67 -4.76
N GLU A 32 -24.37 21.63 -4.51
CA GLU A 32 -25.04 20.44 -3.99
C GLU A 32 -25.27 19.40 -5.10
N ILE A 33 -24.91 18.15 -4.84
CA ILE A 33 -25.12 17.01 -5.74
C ILE A 33 -26.14 16.09 -5.10
N TRP A 34 -27.36 16.05 -5.65
CA TRP A 34 -28.48 15.27 -5.11
C TRP A 34 -28.69 13.90 -5.79
N ASP A 35 -28.19 13.74 -7.02
CA ASP A 35 -28.46 12.57 -7.86
C ASP A 35 -27.58 11.37 -7.54
N LEU A 36 -26.39 11.62 -6.95
CA LEU A 36 -25.45 10.58 -6.59
C LEU A 36 -25.47 10.36 -5.07
N LYS A 37 -26.13 9.28 -4.64
CA LYS A 37 -26.15 8.92 -3.22
C LYS A 37 -25.08 7.87 -2.91
N PRO A 38 -24.27 8.07 -1.86
CA PRO A 38 -23.32 7.05 -1.42
C PRO A 38 -24.04 5.73 -1.09
N VAL A 39 -23.45 4.63 -1.56
CA VAL A 39 -23.95 3.28 -1.23
C VAL A 39 -23.79 3.05 0.28
N LYS A 40 -24.82 2.51 0.92
CA LYS A 40 -24.77 2.18 2.36
C LYS A 40 -23.91 0.94 2.59
N VAL A 41 -22.86 1.08 3.33
CA VAL A 41 -21.99 0.00 3.82
C VAL A 41 -22.09 -0.06 5.35
N THR A 42 -22.28 -1.24 5.90
CA THR A 42 -22.25 -1.45 7.36
C THR A 42 -20.80 -1.68 7.76
N PRO A 43 -20.20 -0.83 8.61
CA PRO A 43 -18.86 -1.05 9.11
C PRO A 43 -18.78 -2.28 10.03
N GLY A 44 -17.60 -2.87 10.18
CA GLY A 44 -17.35 -3.87 11.19
C GLY A 44 -17.62 -3.31 12.60
N LYS A 45 -18.03 -4.16 13.54
CA LYS A 45 -18.35 -3.75 14.92
C LYS A 45 -17.10 -3.40 15.73
N ASN A 46 -16.01 -4.11 15.46
CA ASN A 46 -14.73 -3.95 16.13
C ASN A 46 -13.63 -3.55 15.13
N PRO A 47 -12.53 -2.93 15.60
CA PRO A 47 -11.37 -2.68 14.74
C PRO A 47 -10.86 -3.97 14.09
N GLY A 48 -10.65 -3.96 12.79
CA GLY A 48 -10.19 -5.10 12.02
C GLY A 48 -11.28 -6.00 11.46
N GLU A 49 -12.53 -5.89 11.92
CA GLU A 49 -13.64 -6.61 11.30
C GLU A 49 -13.95 -6.09 9.89
N ALA A 50 -14.31 -7.01 9.01
CA ALA A 50 -14.66 -6.70 7.63
C ALA A 50 -15.97 -5.91 7.54
N PRO A 51 -16.06 -4.84 6.75
CA PRO A 51 -17.33 -4.20 6.42
C PRO A 51 -18.19 -5.07 5.52
N SER A 52 -19.47 -4.73 5.39
CA SER A 52 -20.46 -5.57 4.68
C SER A 52 -20.22 -5.77 3.19
N ASP A 53 -19.41 -4.92 2.56
CA ASP A 53 -19.00 -5.00 1.15
C ASP A 53 -17.58 -5.57 0.95
N ALA A 54 -16.95 -6.06 2.02
CA ALA A 54 -15.64 -6.68 1.93
C ALA A 54 -15.73 -8.12 1.41
N ILE A 55 -14.70 -8.50 0.68
CA ILE A 55 -14.45 -9.85 0.21
C ILE A 55 -13.51 -10.50 1.22
N ILE A 56 -13.98 -11.54 1.89
CA ILE A 56 -13.18 -12.29 2.84
C ILE A 56 -12.21 -13.18 2.06
N ILE A 57 -10.92 -12.96 2.26
CA ILE A 57 -9.86 -13.75 1.64
C ILE A 57 -9.46 -14.91 2.55
N PHE A 58 -9.35 -14.65 3.86
CA PHE A 58 -9.05 -15.69 4.85
C PHE A 58 -9.74 -15.38 6.17
N ASP A 59 -10.57 -16.33 6.60
CA ASP A 59 -11.37 -16.25 7.84
C ASP A 59 -10.89 -17.21 8.94
N GLY A 60 -9.72 -17.81 8.74
CA GLY A 60 -9.12 -18.74 9.70
C GLY A 60 -9.42 -20.21 9.46
N LYS A 61 -10.18 -20.59 8.41
CA LYS A 61 -10.63 -21.96 8.21
C LYS A 61 -9.78 -22.77 7.24
N ASP A 62 -9.59 -22.27 6.01
CA ASP A 62 -8.91 -23.01 4.96
C ASP A 62 -8.26 -22.09 3.91
N LEU A 63 -7.55 -22.67 2.95
CA LEU A 63 -6.88 -21.97 1.86
C LEU A 63 -7.69 -21.97 0.56
N SER A 64 -9.01 -22.15 0.61
CA SER A 64 -9.88 -22.28 -0.58
C SER A 64 -9.78 -21.07 -1.52
N ASN A 65 -9.48 -19.88 -0.99
CA ASN A 65 -9.31 -18.65 -1.77
C ASN A 65 -7.87 -18.45 -2.28
N PHE A 66 -6.95 -19.36 -1.98
CA PHE A 66 -5.56 -19.31 -2.41
C PHE A 66 -5.21 -20.45 -3.38
N SER A 67 -4.15 -20.23 -4.14
CA SER A 67 -3.45 -21.24 -4.92
C SER A 67 -1.95 -21.06 -4.78
N ALA A 68 -1.16 -22.06 -5.11
CA ALA A 68 0.24 -21.92 -5.43
C ALA A 68 0.40 -21.10 -6.72
N LEU A 69 1.63 -20.68 -7.05
CA LEU A 69 1.88 -19.83 -8.23
C LEU A 69 1.56 -20.55 -9.55
N ASP A 70 1.72 -21.86 -9.60
CA ASP A 70 1.38 -22.71 -10.75
C ASP A 70 -0.12 -23.00 -10.89
N GLY A 71 -0.95 -22.48 -9.98
CA GLY A 71 -2.39 -22.71 -9.96
C GLY A 71 -2.84 -23.94 -9.19
N SER A 72 -1.92 -24.78 -8.71
CA SER A 72 -2.26 -25.91 -7.86
C SER A 72 -2.76 -25.46 -6.47
N ALA A 73 -3.26 -26.37 -5.65
CA ALA A 73 -3.73 -26.06 -4.31
C ALA A 73 -2.60 -25.50 -3.43
N ALA A 74 -2.86 -24.39 -2.72
CA ALA A 74 -1.97 -23.88 -1.70
C ALA A 74 -1.82 -24.90 -0.56
N LYS A 75 -0.61 -25.03 0.02
CA LYS A 75 -0.28 -26.10 1.00
C LYS A 75 0.31 -25.56 2.30
N TRP A 76 0.22 -24.25 2.56
CA TRP A 76 0.66 -23.72 3.85
C TRP A 76 -0.19 -24.27 5.00
N GLU A 77 0.37 -24.34 6.17
CA GLU A 77 -0.35 -24.81 7.37
C GLU A 77 -1.45 -23.82 7.76
N VAL A 78 -2.65 -24.35 8.07
CA VAL A 78 -3.72 -23.57 8.71
C VAL A 78 -3.96 -24.16 10.09
N LYS A 79 -3.70 -23.36 11.12
CA LYS A 79 -3.83 -23.76 12.51
C LYS A 79 -4.18 -22.55 13.39
N ASP A 80 -5.04 -22.77 14.38
CA ASP A 80 -5.46 -21.76 15.37
C ASP A 80 -5.96 -20.44 14.73
N GLY A 81 -6.69 -20.57 13.62
CA GLY A 81 -7.24 -19.41 12.88
C GLY A 81 -6.23 -18.61 12.06
N ALA A 82 -5.02 -19.12 11.87
CA ALA A 82 -3.98 -18.48 11.08
C ALA A 82 -3.45 -19.42 10.00
N LEU A 83 -3.04 -18.87 8.86
CA LEU A 83 -2.23 -19.54 7.87
C LEU A 83 -0.76 -19.18 8.11
N THR A 84 0.13 -20.17 8.03
CA THR A 84 1.55 -19.98 8.33
C THR A 84 2.40 -20.45 7.15
N VAL A 85 3.40 -19.62 6.81
CA VAL A 85 4.41 -19.97 5.79
C VAL A 85 5.01 -21.33 6.11
N THR A 86 4.91 -22.26 5.19
CA THR A 86 5.55 -23.57 5.28
C THR A 86 6.75 -23.57 4.34
N LYS A 87 7.94 -23.46 4.91
CA LYS A 87 9.22 -23.33 4.19
C LYS A 87 9.36 -24.34 3.07
N GLY A 88 9.66 -23.84 1.87
CA GLY A 88 9.94 -24.64 0.69
C GLY A 88 8.71 -25.08 -0.10
N LEU A 89 7.49 -24.71 0.35
CA LEU A 89 6.27 -24.92 -0.43
C LEU A 89 5.98 -23.81 -1.44
N GLY A 90 6.79 -22.73 -1.40
CA GLY A 90 6.68 -21.58 -2.28
C GLY A 90 5.58 -20.61 -1.90
N ASP A 91 5.52 -19.52 -2.65
CA ASP A 91 4.54 -18.45 -2.47
C ASP A 91 3.11 -18.96 -2.73
N ILE A 92 2.15 -18.34 -2.08
CA ILE A 92 0.72 -18.52 -2.37
C ILE A 92 0.11 -17.21 -2.84
N LYS A 93 -0.97 -17.29 -3.63
CA LYS A 93 -1.66 -16.11 -4.13
C LYS A 93 -3.17 -16.27 -4.10
N THR A 94 -3.88 -15.14 -4.00
CA THR A 94 -5.34 -15.15 -4.07
C THR A 94 -5.80 -15.62 -5.44
N LYS A 95 -6.88 -16.42 -5.48
CA LYS A 95 -7.52 -16.80 -6.75
C LYS A 95 -8.20 -15.59 -7.40
N LYS A 96 -8.81 -14.72 -6.60
CA LYS A 96 -9.38 -13.46 -7.09
C LYS A 96 -8.28 -12.44 -7.32
N GLN A 97 -8.41 -11.67 -8.40
CA GLN A 97 -7.51 -10.60 -8.81
C GLN A 97 -8.10 -9.23 -8.45
N PHE A 98 -7.25 -8.28 -8.12
CA PHE A 98 -7.62 -6.95 -7.65
C PHE A 98 -6.87 -5.86 -8.42
N GLY A 99 -7.53 -4.70 -8.55
CA GLY A 99 -6.96 -3.42 -8.94
C GLY A 99 -6.81 -2.52 -7.72
N ASP A 100 -7.50 -1.38 -7.73
CA ASP A 100 -7.60 -0.49 -6.59
C ASP A 100 -8.30 -1.20 -5.44
N MET A 101 -7.76 -1.07 -4.22
CA MET A 101 -8.31 -1.80 -3.08
C MET A 101 -7.98 -1.17 -1.74
N GLN A 102 -8.87 -1.42 -0.79
CA GLN A 102 -8.60 -1.36 0.63
C GLN A 102 -8.34 -2.79 1.11
N LEU A 103 -7.16 -3.05 1.68
CA LEU A 103 -6.79 -4.35 2.23
C LEU A 103 -6.58 -4.24 3.74
N HIS A 104 -7.15 -5.18 4.47
CA HIS A 104 -6.79 -5.47 5.85
C HIS A 104 -6.12 -6.83 5.90
N ILE A 105 -4.99 -6.90 6.56
CA ILE A 105 -4.24 -8.14 6.79
C ILE A 105 -3.50 -8.07 8.12
N GLU A 106 -3.65 -9.12 8.92
CA GLU A 106 -2.87 -9.28 10.15
C GLU A 106 -1.77 -10.31 9.93
N TRP A 107 -0.57 -10.00 10.43
CA TRP A 107 0.58 -10.89 10.32
C TRP A 107 1.36 -10.96 11.63
N ARG A 108 2.15 -12.01 11.80
CA ARG A 108 2.95 -12.24 12.99
C ARG A 108 4.26 -12.93 12.63
N ALA A 109 5.39 -12.33 13.00
CA ALA A 109 6.67 -13.01 13.01
C ALA A 109 6.67 -14.12 14.06
N PRO A 110 7.45 -15.21 13.90
CA PRO A 110 7.60 -16.24 14.91
C PRO A 110 8.03 -15.63 16.27
N ASP A 111 7.54 -16.17 17.39
CA ASP A 111 7.92 -15.76 18.74
C ASP A 111 9.38 -16.14 19.06
N VAL A 112 9.86 -17.24 18.49
CA VAL A 112 11.26 -17.65 18.56
C VAL A 112 12.05 -16.90 17.50
N ILE A 113 12.88 -15.97 17.93
CA ILE A 113 13.72 -15.15 17.05
C ILE A 113 14.84 -16.02 16.50
N VAL A 114 14.89 -16.14 15.15
CA VAL A 114 15.95 -16.83 14.41
C VAL A 114 16.45 -15.90 13.31
N GLY A 115 17.77 -15.80 13.18
CA GLY A 115 18.41 -14.94 12.16
C GLY A 115 18.51 -13.47 12.57
N GLU A 116 19.02 -12.66 11.66
CA GLU A 116 19.24 -11.23 11.80
C GLU A 116 18.82 -10.48 10.52
N GLY A 117 18.51 -9.20 10.64
CA GLY A 117 18.18 -8.33 9.51
C GLY A 117 17.12 -8.95 8.60
N GLN A 118 17.42 -9.10 7.33
CA GLN A 118 16.49 -9.71 6.34
C GLN A 118 16.28 -11.22 6.49
N GLY A 119 17.03 -11.88 7.34
CA GLY A 119 16.82 -13.29 7.69
C GLY A 119 15.89 -13.51 8.87
N ARG A 120 15.37 -12.45 9.50
CA ARG A 120 14.61 -12.50 10.73
C ARG A 120 13.11 -12.28 10.52
N GLY A 121 12.31 -13.36 10.60
CA GLY A 121 10.85 -13.28 10.48
C GLY A 121 10.38 -12.59 9.19
N ASN A 122 10.97 -12.93 8.06
CA ASN A 122 10.77 -12.30 6.77
C ASN A 122 9.68 -12.96 5.95
N SER A 123 8.88 -12.14 5.30
CA SER A 123 7.91 -12.47 4.26
C SER A 123 7.61 -11.20 3.46
N GLY A 124 6.67 -11.25 2.52
CA GLY A 124 6.21 -10.11 1.73
C GLY A 124 4.76 -10.23 1.34
N ILE A 125 4.06 -9.10 1.28
CA ILE A 125 2.72 -8.98 0.73
C ILE A 125 2.85 -8.27 -0.61
N PHE A 126 2.70 -9.01 -1.72
CA PHE A 126 2.84 -8.46 -3.06
C PHE A 126 1.47 -8.08 -3.62
N LEU A 127 1.23 -6.79 -3.73
CA LEU A 127 0.04 -6.26 -4.39
C LEU A 127 0.19 -6.47 -5.89
N GLN A 128 -0.86 -7.02 -6.53
CA GLN A 128 -0.85 -7.41 -7.93
C GLN A 128 0.34 -8.29 -8.32
N GLU A 129 0.81 -9.17 -7.40
CA GLU A 129 1.96 -10.08 -7.57
C GLU A 129 3.31 -9.38 -7.81
N ARG A 130 3.38 -8.04 -7.75
CA ARG A 130 4.51 -7.21 -8.20
C ARG A 130 5.07 -6.26 -7.16
N TYR A 131 4.22 -5.65 -6.36
CA TYR A 131 4.58 -4.50 -5.51
C TYR A 131 4.59 -4.95 -4.05
N GLU A 132 5.79 -5.11 -3.51
CA GLU A 132 5.98 -5.68 -2.18
C GLU A 132 5.83 -4.64 -1.07
N LEU A 133 4.86 -4.90 -0.20
CA LEU A 133 4.82 -4.34 1.15
C LEU A 133 5.55 -5.31 2.08
N GLN A 134 6.67 -4.85 2.63
CA GLN A 134 7.56 -5.69 3.43
C GLN A 134 6.93 -6.16 4.73
N VAL A 135 7.11 -7.44 5.03
CA VAL A 135 6.84 -8.10 6.30
C VAL A 135 8.16 -8.57 6.88
N LEU A 136 8.50 -8.07 8.07
CA LEU A 136 9.78 -8.37 8.72
C LEU A 136 9.64 -8.21 10.24
N ASP A 137 10.31 -9.04 11.03
CA ASP A 137 10.51 -8.72 12.44
C ASP A 137 11.52 -7.56 12.55
N SER A 138 10.97 -6.35 12.55
CA SER A 138 11.73 -5.09 12.64
C SER A 138 11.82 -4.53 14.06
N TYR A 139 11.25 -5.24 15.07
CA TYR A 139 11.35 -4.83 16.46
C TYR A 139 12.79 -5.04 16.96
N GLU A 140 13.45 -3.94 17.34
CA GLU A 140 14.86 -3.98 17.77
C GLU A 140 15.77 -4.79 16.83
N SER A 141 15.55 -4.68 15.53
CA SER A 141 16.29 -5.37 14.48
C SER A 141 16.94 -4.38 13.53
N VAL A 142 18.19 -4.63 13.18
CA VAL A 142 18.97 -3.77 12.29
C VAL A 142 19.00 -4.35 10.89
N THR A 143 18.52 -3.57 9.92
CA THR A 143 18.67 -3.83 8.50
C THR A 143 18.60 -2.51 7.73
N TYR A 144 18.77 -2.54 6.41
CA TYR A 144 18.65 -1.32 5.60
C TYR A 144 17.22 -0.74 5.68
N SER A 145 17.12 0.59 5.72
CA SER A 145 15.88 1.30 6.07
C SER A 145 14.70 1.01 5.13
N ASN A 146 14.95 0.85 3.83
CA ASN A 146 13.93 0.51 2.84
C ASN A 146 13.67 -1.01 2.70
N GLY A 147 14.10 -1.79 3.68
CA GLY A 147 13.77 -3.21 3.86
C GLY A 147 13.14 -3.52 5.21
N GLN A 148 12.82 -2.49 6.01
CA GLN A 148 12.09 -2.62 7.27
C GLN A 148 10.61 -2.97 7.02
N ALA A 149 9.92 -3.50 8.03
CA ALA A 149 8.47 -3.72 7.96
C ALA A 149 7.72 -2.44 7.58
N GLY A 150 6.79 -2.54 6.64
CA GLY A 150 6.04 -1.39 6.11
C GLY A 150 6.76 -0.60 5.02
N SER A 151 7.97 -0.99 4.61
CA SER A 151 8.62 -0.47 3.40
C SER A 151 7.86 -0.90 2.14
N ILE A 152 7.90 -0.06 1.09
CA ILE A 152 7.84 -0.58 -0.27
C ILE A 152 9.25 -1.07 -0.57
N TYR A 153 9.42 -2.39 -0.58
CA TYR A 153 10.74 -3.02 -0.51
C TYR A 153 11.71 -2.45 -1.54
N LYS A 154 12.86 -1.97 -1.03
CA LYS A 154 13.94 -1.28 -1.78
C LYS A 154 13.54 -0.01 -2.55
N GLN A 155 12.30 0.49 -2.37
CA GLN A 155 11.85 1.71 -3.04
C GLN A 155 11.56 2.83 -2.04
N SER A 156 10.87 2.56 -0.93
CA SER A 156 10.48 3.58 0.04
C SER A 156 10.67 3.11 1.48
N ILE A 157 11.20 4.00 2.29
CA ILE A 157 11.39 3.80 3.74
C ILE A 157 10.05 4.04 4.44
N PRO A 158 9.65 3.26 5.47
CA PRO A 158 8.52 3.61 6.29
C PRO A 158 8.79 4.88 7.09
N LEU A 159 7.77 5.73 7.28
CA LEU A 159 7.90 6.99 8.02
C LEU A 159 8.40 6.79 9.46
N VAL A 160 8.00 5.68 10.08
CA VAL A 160 8.42 5.26 11.42
C VAL A 160 8.41 3.74 11.50
N ASN A 161 9.12 3.18 12.48
CA ASN A 161 8.99 1.77 12.84
C ASN A 161 7.89 1.59 13.88
N ALA A 162 6.74 1.04 13.47
CA ALA A 162 5.58 0.76 14.31
C ALA A 162 5.43 -0.73 14.67
N THR A 163 6.50 -1.53 14.50
CA THR A 163 6.49 -2.98 14.71
C THR A 163 6.40 -3.31 16.19
N ARG A 164 5.50 -4.21 16.58
CA ARG A 164 5.46 -4.85 17.91
C ARG A 164 6.47 -5.98 17.98
N LYS A 165 6.70 -6.52 19.18
CA LYS A 165 7.63 -7.64 19.41
C LYS A 165 7.29 -8.86 18.55
N ALA A 166 8.31 -9.68 18.29
CA ALA A 166 8.13 -11.01 17.71
C ALA A 166 7.08 -11.80 18.52
N GLY A 167 6.27 -12.59 17.84
CA GLY A 167 5.14 -13.31 18.43
C GLY A 167 3.86 -12.50 18.60
N GLU A 168 3.91 -11.17 18.55
CA GLU A 168 2.71 -10.34 18.61
C GLU A 168 2.11 -10.10 17.21
N TRP A 169 0.78 -10.02 17.14
CA TRP A 169 0.08 -9.69 15.88
C TRP A 169 0.28 -8.25 15.48
N GLN A 170 0.66 -8.06 14.24
CA GLN A 170 0.78 -6.81 13.53
C GLN A 170 -0.43 -6.63 12.61
N VAL A 171 -0.84 -5.40 12.37
CA VAL A 171 -1.97 -5.07 11.50
C VAL A 171 -1.50 -4.14 10.41
N TYR A 172 -1.73 -4.48 9.16
CA TYR A 172 -1.67 -3.55 8.05
C TYR A 172 -3.07 -3.18 7.56
N TYR A 173 -3.35 -1.88 7.53
CA TYR A 173 -4.40 -1.28 6.75
C TYR A 173 -3.78 -0.61 5.53
N VAL A 174 -4.18 -1.05 4.36
CA VAL A 174 -3.59 -0.61 3.09
C VAL A 174 -4.66 0.00 2.20
N ILE A 175 -4.43 1.21 1.71
CA ILE A 175 -5.16 1.79 0.59
C ILE A 175 -4.21 1.77 -0.60
N TYR A 176 -4.58 1.04 -1.63
CA TYR A 176 -3.76 0.84 -2.82
C TYR A 176 -4.50 1.31 -4.05
N THR A 177 -3.84 2.14 -4.86
CA THR A 177 -4.28 2.54 -6.19
C THR A 177 -3.36 1.91 -7.21
N ALA A 178 -3.92 1.13 -8.13
CA ALA A 178 -3.18 0.43 -9.17
C ALA A 178 -2.59 1.42 -10.21
N PRO A 179 -1.52 1.04 -10.91
CA PRO A 179 -0.97 1.87 -11.97
C PRO A 179 -1.92 1.90 -13.17
N VAL A 180 -1.91 3.01 -13.88
CA VAL A 180 -2.64 3.18 -15.13
C VAL A 180 -1.66 3.18 -16.29
N PHE A 181 -2.00 2.45 -17.33
CA PHE A 181 -1.19 2.35 -18.56
C PHE A 181 -1.98 2.88 -19.75
N SER A 182 -1.29 3.51 -20.69
CA SER A 182 -1.81 3.87 -22.01
C SER A 182 -1.87 2.64 -22.92
N GLU A 183 -2.55 2.75 -24.04
CA GLU A 183 -2.68 1.67 -25.04
C GLU A 183 -1.33 1.12 -25.53
N ASN A 184 -0.31 1.94 -25.58
CA ASN A 184 1.05 1.54 -25.97
C ASN A 184 1.88 0.99 -24.80
N GLY A 185 1.26 0.72 -23.65
CA GLY A 185 1.89 0.09 -22.49
C GLY A 185 2.73 1.01 -21.60
N ARG A 186 2.75 2.33 -21.85
CA ARG A 186 3.47 3.28 -20.98
C ARG A 186 2.64 3.57 -19.73
N VAL A 187 3.29 3.61 -18.57
CA VAL A 187 2.64 4.07 -17.34
C VAL A 187 2.27 5.55 -17.45
N THR A 188 1.01 5.87 -17.23
CA THR A 188 0.47 7.25 -17.21
C THR A 188 0.20 7.73 -15.78
N SER A 189 -0.06 6.79 -14.86
CA SER A 189 -0.11 7.03 -13.42
C SER A 189 0.59 5.87 -12.71
N THR A 190 1.53 6.19 -11.84
CA THR A 190 2.19 5.18 -11.02
C THR A 190 1.23 4.63 -9.98
N ALA A 191 1.44 3.40 -9.53
CA ALA A 191 0.75 2.88 -8.36
C ALA A 191 1.04 3.74 -7.14
N LYS A 192 0.07 3.84 -6.21
CA LYS A 192 0.22 4.58 -4.96
C LYS A 192 -0.26 3.73 -3.79
N ILE A 193 0.37 3.93 -2.64
CA ILE A 193 0.02 3.20 -1.44
C ILE A 193 0.02 4.09 -0.20
N THR A 194 -1.00 3.92 0.63
CA THR A 194 -1.04 4.42 2.00
C THR A 194 -1.14 3.23 2.92
N VAL A 195 -0.31 3.17 3.96
CA VAL A 195 -0.28 2.06 4.91
C VAL A 195 -0.30 2.58 6.33
N LEU A 196 -1.22 2.05 7.13
CA LEU A 196 -1.15 2.14 8.58
C LEU A 196 -0.66 0.79 9.12
N HIS A 197 0.41 0.83 9.90
CA HIS A 197 0.95 -0.31 10.62
C HIS A 197 0.60 -0.17 12.11
N ASN A 198 -0.19 -1.09 12.63
CA ASN A 198 -0.72 -1.02 14.01
C ASN A 198 -1.43 0.32 14.34
N GLY A 199 -2.12 0.90 13.35
CA GLY A 199 -2.79 2.20 13.47
C GLY A 199 -1.90 3.41 13.25
N VAL A 200 -0.59 3.23 13.05
CA VAL A 200 0.38 4.31 12.80
C VAL A 200 0.66 4.43 11.30
N LEU A 201 0.61 5.64 10.76
CA LEU A 201 0.89 5.91 9.35
C LEU A 201 2.36 5.65 9.04
N VAL A 202 2.64 4.70 8.13
CA VAL A 202 4.00 4.36 7.71
C VAL A 202 4.27 4.65 6.23
N GLN A 203 3.23 4.69 5.38
CA GLN A 203 3.31 5.14 3.99
C GLN A 203 2.13 6.09 3.73
N ASN A 204 2.36 7.24 3.09
CA ASN A 204 1.34 8.28 2.87
C ASN A 204 1.24 8.66 1.39
N GLY A 205 0.36 8.01 0.65
CA GLY A 205 0.18 8.23 -0.78
C GLY A 205 1.48 8.01 -1.57
N THR A 206 2.34 7.12 -1.06
CA THR A 206 3.68 6.88 -1.59
C THR A 206 3.59 6.31 -3.00
N ALA A 207 4.26 6.94 -3.95
CA ALA A 207 4.38 6.41 -5.31
C ALA A 207 5.27 5.18 -5.33
N ILE A 208 4.82 4.14 -6.02
CA ILE A 208 5.58 2.92 -6.30
C ILE A 208 6.22 3.09 -7.68
N TRP A 209 7.52 2.86 -7.80
CA TRP A 209 8.29 3.14 -9.02
C TRP A 209 8.26 2.00 -10.05
N GLY A 210 7.66 0.87 -9.72
CA GLY A 210 7.53 -0.32 -10.54
C GLY A 210 7.57 -1.60 -9.71
N PRO A 211 7.62 -2.79 -10.34
CA PRO A 211 7.74 -4.06 -9.64
C PRO A 211 8.91 -4.08 -8.65
N THR A 212 8.73 -4.82 -7.56
CA THR A 212 9.83 -5.03 -6.60
C THR A 212 10.96 -5.81 -7.25
N GLU A 213 12.18 -5.24 -7.16
CA GLU A 213 13.40 -5.84 -7.67
C GLU A 213 14.41 -6.04 -6.53
N TYR A 214 14.95 -7.25 -6.39
CA TYR A 214 16.05 -7.48 -5.45
C TYR A 214 17.34 -6.83 -5.93
N LYS A 215 17.58 -6.83 -7.25
CA LYS A 215 18.74 -6.20 -7.91
C LYS A 215 18.28 -5.32 -9.06
N GLY A 216 18.83 -4.12 -9.15
CA GLY A 216 18.51 -3.18 -10.22
C GLY A 216 17.43 -2.17 -9.83
N LEU A 217 16.92 -1.45 -10.81
CA LEU A 217 15.89 -0.45 -10.65
C LEU A 217 14.55 -0.99 -11.18
N PRO A 218 13.43 -0.68 -10.52
CA PRO A 218 12.12 -1.08 -10.98
C PRO A 218 11.76 -0.42 -12.32
N VAL A 219 11.16 -1.21 -13.22
CA VAL A 219 10.68 -0.71 -14.52
C VAL A 219 9.26 -1.22 -14.72
N TYR A 220 8.30 -0.30 -14.89
CA TYR A 220 6.91 -0.66 -15.15
C TYR A 220 6.77 -1.45 -16.45
N GLN A 221 6.01 -2.54 -16.35
CA GLN A 221 5.47 -3.29 -17.48
C GLN A 221 3.95 -3.26 -17.39
N SER A 222 3.26 -3.03 -18.50
CA SER A 222 1.80 -2.96 -18.53
C SER A 222 1.17 -4.26 -18.06
N HIS A 223 0.18 -4.12 -17.17
CA HIS A 223 -0.59 -5.26 -16.66
C HIS A 223 -1.99 -4.80 -16.21
N GLY A 224 -2.91 -5.72 -16.05
CA GLY A 224 -4.24 -5.48 -15.48
C GLY A 224 -4.31 -5.83 -13.99
N LYS A 225 -5.53 -6.12 -13.50
CA LYS A 225 -5.75 -6.70 -12.17
C LYS A 225 -4.91 -7.98 -12.02
N ALA A 226 -4.39 -8.22 -10.82
CA ALA A 226 -3.68 -9.44 -10.49
C ALA A 226 -3.87 -9.80 -9.01
N SER A 227 -3.36 -10.95 -8.59
CA SER A 227 -3.56 -11.50 -7.25
C SER A 227 -2.77 -10.74 -6.19
N ILE A 228 -3.18 -10.87 -4.94
CA ILE A 228 -2.34 -10.60 -3.78
C ILE A 228 -1.53 -11.87 -3.53
N LYS A 229 -0.21 -11.74 -3.47
CA LYS A 229 0.71 -12.85 -3.26
C LYS A 229 1.37 -12.72 -1.88
N LEU A 230 1.45 -13.82 -1.15
CA LEU A 230 2.17 -13.94 0.12
C LEU A 230 3.44 -14.77 -0.11
N GLN A 231 4.58 -14.27 0.39
CA GLN A 231 5.89 -14.83 0.09
C GLN A 231 6.31 -15.90 1.10
N ASP A 232 6.85 -17.00 0.59
CA ASP A 232 7.66 -17.97 1.34
C ASP A 232 9.13 -17.53 1.30
N HIS A 233 9.57 -16.77 2.31
CA HIS A 233 10.97 -16.41 2.51
C HIS A 233 11.71 -17.41 3.44
N GLY A 234 11.09 -18.55 3.74
CA GLY A 234 11.64 -19.61 4.59
C GLY A 234 11.50 -19.37 6.09
N ASN A 235 10.85 -18.27 6.52
CA ASN A 235 10.52 -18.02 7.91
C ASN A 235 9.02 -18.30 8.15
N PRO A 236 8.62 -18.93 9.27
CA PRO A 236 7.24 -19.30 9.55
C PRO A 236 6.41 -18.09 10.03
N VAL A 237 6.28 -17.10 9.17
CA VAL A 237 5.40 -15.93 9.37
C VAL A 237 3.95 -16.41 9.24
N SER A 238 3.10 -15.99 10.18
CA SER A 238 1.68 -16.31 10.16
C SER A 238 0.85 -15.13 9.71
N PHE A 239 -0.27 -15.41 9.03
CA PHE A 239 -1.25 -14.41 8.60
C PHE A 239 -2.65 -14.82 9.05
N ARG A 240 -3.53 -13.84 9.32
CA ARG A 240 -4.93 -14.06 9.63
C ARG A 240 -5.80 -12.86 9.27
N ASN A 241 -7.10 -12.98 9.37
CA ASN A 241 -8.08 -11.91 9.19
C ASN A 241 -7.77 -11.07 7.95
N ILE A 242 -7.82 -11.71 6.77
CA ILE A 242 -7.48 -11.08 5.50
C ILE A 242 -8.78 -10.77 4.75
N TRP A 243 -9.03 -9.50 4.48
CA TRP A 243 -10.15 -9.08 3.65
C TRP A 243 -9.78 -7.90 2.74
N VAL A 244 -10.50 -7.81 1.64
CA VAL A 244 -10.32 -6.78 0.63
C VAL A 244 -11.66 -6.13 0.32
N ARG A 245 -11.63 -4.82 0.16
CA ARG A 245 -12.71 -4.04 -0.43
C ARG A 245 -12.19 -3.45 -1.74
N GLU A 246 -12.87 -3.72 -2.87
CA GLU A 246 -12.53 -3.10 -4.16
C GLU A 246 -12.97 -1.63 -4.16
N LEU A 247 -12.17 -0.75 -4.78
CA LEU A 247 -12.38 0.69 -4.85
C LEU A 247 -12.65 1.13 -6.29
#